data_3f867ee10c5fc800c3aca762e0e34c85
#
_entry.id   3f867ee10c5fc800c3aca762e0e34c85
#
_cell.length_a   1.000
_cell.length_b   1.000
_cell.length_c   1.000
_cell.angle_alpha   90.00
_cell.angle_beta   90.00
_cell.angle_gamma   90.00
#
_symmetry.space_group_name_H-M   'P 1'
#
loop_
_entity.id
_entity.type
_entity.pdbx_description
1 polymer ?
#
loop_
_entity_poly.entity_id
_entity_poly.type
_entity_poly.pdbx_seq_one_letter_code
_entity_poly.pdbx_strand_id
1 'polypeptide(L)'
;LTAAAAILDPRTTLARPDLAEQALEGLVRAGAFRAVRPMHCAVAIADIHADAANGDHPIDQLVFGEAFDVLDSRGGRLWGRARRDGVVGWIDAAALAEGSPLPTHHIEAVDAALPLNALVSAPDDGATHIGVFADDAVAVAQRLLGAPHRLGGRTPRGTDCCGLVQQALYACGRAAPRYADQQAELGVAVPVAEAQRGDLIVWLKPDLAPWNGHSGLMLDGDHVLHATGHHGAVVIEALAEANARHRGIDGMDPVIRRL
;
A
#
# COMPACT_ATOMS: atom_id res chain seq x y z
N LEU A 1 -29.33 -19.52 -12.10
CA LEU A 1 -28.44 -19.09 -11.02
C LEU A 1 -27.77 -17.77 -11.47
N THR A 2 -28.37 -16.64 -11.11
CA THR A 2 -27.74 -15.32 -11.29
C THR A 2 -26.58 -15.24 -10.31
N ALA A 3 -25.36 -15.26 -10.83
CA ALA A 3 -24.20 -14.89 -10.04
C ALA A 3 -24.43 -13.50 -9.45
N ALA A 4 -24.38 -13.37 -8.13
CA ALA A 4 -24.38 -12.06 -7.50
C ALA A 4 -23.23 -11.25 -8.12
N ALA A 5 -23.55 -10.08 -8.68
CA ALA A 5 -22.53 -9.20 -9.21
C ALA A 5 -21.54 -8.90 -8.07
N ALA A 6 -20.27 -9.25 -8.24
CA ALA A 6 -19.25 -8.92 -7.26
C ALA A 6 -19.27 -7.40 -7.07
N ILE A 7 -19.42 -6.94 -5.82
CA ILE A 7 -19.30 -5.52 -5.51
C ILE A 7 -17.83 -5.16 -5.73
N LEU A 8 -17.56 -4.43 -6.80
CA LEU A 8 -16.22 -3.97 -7.12
C LEU A 8 -15.81 -2.85 -6.15
N ASP A 9 -14.64 -2.97 -5.55
CA ASP A 9 -14.09 -1.94 -4.66
C ASP A 9 -13.69 -0.69 -5.48
N PRO A 10 -14.33 0.47 -5.27
CA PRO A 10 -14.03 1.67 -6.03
C PRO A 10 -12.61 2.20 -5.81
N ARG A 11 -11.96 1.80 -4.71
CA ARG A 11 -10.57 2.19 -4.40
C ARG A 11 -9.56 1.51 -5.33
N THR A 12 -9.94 0.37 -5.94
CA THR A 12 -9.06 -0.43 -6.80
C THR A 12 -9.66 -0.72 -8.18
N THR A 13 -10.90 -0.29 -8.43
CA THR A 13 -11.58 -0.42 -9.71
C THR A 13 -11.41 0.86 -10.52
N LEU A 14 -10.74 0.79 -11.68
CA LEU A 14 -10.49 1.94 -12.54
C LEU A 14 -11.75 2.34 -13.32
N ALA A 15 -12.75 2.83 -12.61
CA ALA A 15 -14.04 3.24 -13.13
C ALA A 15 -14.61 4.45 -12.38
N ARG A 16 -15.22 5.36 -13.14
CA ARG A 16 -16.07 6.48 -12.70
C ARG A 16 -17.37 6.43 -13.52
N PRO A 17 -18.43 7.14 -13.13
CA PRO A 17 -19.67 7.17 -13.90
C PRO A 17 -19.52 7.62 -15.36
N ASP A 18 -18.54 8.48 -15.65
CA ASP A 18 -18.26 9.04 -16.97
C ASP A 18 -17.26 8.20 -17.79
N LEU A 19 -16.35 7.46 -17.14
CA LEU A 19 -15.24 6.78 -17.79
C LEU A 19 -14.77 5.55 -17.02
N ALA A 20 -14.55 4.43 -17.72
CA ALA A 20 -13.95 3.23 -17.16
C ALA A 20 -12.89 2.64 -18.12
N GLU A 21 -11.98 1.82 -17.57
CA GLU A 21 -11.03 1.08 -18.39
C GLU A 21 -11.76 0.05 -19.28
N GLN A 22 -11.23 -0.17 -20.49
CA GLN A 22 -11.81 -1.06 -21.51
C GLN A 22 -12.07 -2.48 -20.99
N ALA A 23 -11.20 -2.98 -20.11
CA ALA A 23 -11.34 -4.31 -19.51
C ALA A 23 -12.59 -4.48 -18.62
N LEU A 24 -13.24 -3.39 -18.22
CA LEU A 24 -14.45 -3.40 -17.42
C LEU A 24 -15.75 -3.27 -18.23
N GLU A 25 -15.65 -3.26 -19.57
CA GLU A 25 -16.83 -3.20 -20.43
C GLU A 25 -17.73 -4.43 -20.20
N GLY A 26 -19.01 -4.20 -19.96
CA GLY A 26 -19.97 -5.23 -19.58
C GLY A 26 -19.98 -5.62 -18.08
N LEU A 27 -19.01 -5.15 -17.30
CA LEU A 27 -18.94 -5.41 -15.85
C LEU A 27 -19.39 -4.21 -15.01
N VAL A 28 -19.16 -2.97 -15.50
CA VAL A 28 -19.56 -1.74 -14.84
C VAL A 28 -20.40 -0.87 -15.78
N ARG A 29 -21.10 0.12 -15.20
CA ARG A 29 -21.76 1.17 -15.98
C ARG A 29 -20.85 2.40 -16.03
N ALA A 30 -20.51 2.84 -17.24
CA ALA A 30 -19.76 4.06 -17.49
C ALA A 30 -20.24 4.73 -18.79
N GLY A 31 -20.05 6.04 -18.89
CA GLY A 31 -20.39 6.81 -20.10
C GLY A 31 -19.48 6.49 -21.29
N ALA A 32 -18.24 6.04 -21.02
CA ALA A 32 -17.27 5.63 -22.03
C ALA A 32 -16.32 4.58 -21.46
N PHE A 33 -15.72 3.78 -22.37
CA PHE A 33 -14.67 2.83 -22.05
C PHE A 33 -13.43 3.15 -22.89
N ARG A 34 -12.24 3.11 -22.29
CA ARG A 34 -10.97 3.38 -22.99
C ARG A 34 -9.88 2.40 -22.55
N ALA A 35 -8.95 2.17 -23.46
CA ALA A 35 -7.72 1.46 -23.12
C ALA A 35 -6.83 2.34 -22.22
N VAL A 36 -6.19 1.72 -21.26
CA VAL A 36 -5.20 2.40 -20.40
C VAL A 36 -3.91 2.68 -21.17
N ARG A 37 -3.22 3.76 -20.78
CA ARG A 37 -1.90 4.11 -21.26
C ARG A 37 -0.88 3.75 -20.19
N PRO A 38 0.04 2.79 -20.42
CA PRO A 38 1.04 2.42 -19.44
C PRO A 38 2.08 3.52 -19.27
N MET A 39 2.31 3.90 -18.03
CA MET A 39 3.36 4.83 -17.59
C MET A 39 4.08 4.26 -16.37
N HIS A 40 5.16 4.88 -15.93
CA HIS A 40 5.89 4.50 -14.73
C HIS A 40 6.35 5.74 -13.95
N CYS A 41 6.56 5.56 -12.65
CA CYS A 41 7.08 6.61 -11.79
C CYS A 41 8.55 6.91 -12.14
N ALA A 42 8.82 8.15 -12.54
CA ALA A 42 10.14 8.62 -12.97
C ALA A 42 10.86 9.45 -11.89
N VAL A 43 10.21 9.69 -10.76
CA VAL A 43 10.76 10.37 -9.58
C VAL A 43 10.91 9.40 -8.42
N ALA A 44 11.71 9.76 -7.41
CA ALA A 44 11.93 8.85 -6.28
C ALA A 44 10.62 8.43 -5.60
N ILE A 45 9.70 9.37 -5.38
CA ILE A 45 8.40 9.16 -4.72
C ILE A 45 7.38 10.09 -5.37
N ALA A 46 6.20 9.58 -5.70
CA ALA A 46 5.08 10.35 -6.21
C ALA A 46 3.80 10.03 -5.43
N ASP A 47 3.11 11.06 -4.95
CA ASP A 47 1.88 10.92 -4.18
C ASP A 47 0.68 10.66 -5.11
N ILE A 48 -0.18 9.71 -4.72
CA ILE A 48 -1.49 9.45 -5.33
C ILE A 48 -2.57 10.06 -4.44
N HIS A 49 -3.49 10.82 -5.01
CA HIS A 49 -4.58 11.50 -4.32
C HIS A 49 -5.94 10.98 -4.76
N ALA A 50 -6.93 11.04 -3.86
CA ALA A 50 -8.29 10.60 -4.17
C ALA A 50 -8.97 11.49 -5.22
N ASP A 51 -8.65 12.79 -5.25
CA ASP A 51 -9.20 13.75 -6.19
C ASP A 51 -8.10 14.57 -6.92
N ALA A 52 -8.49 15.24 -8.01
CA ALA A 52 -7.58 16.04 -8.82
C ALA A 52 -7.15 17.35 -8.16
N ALA A 53 -7.85 17.81 -7.11
CA ALA A 53 -7.61 19.11 -6.50
C ALA A 53 -6.53 19.09 -5.38
N ASN A 54 -5.92 17.93 -5.10
CA ASN A 54 -5.05 17.70 -3.94
C ASN A 54 -5.79 17.84 -2.62
N GLY A 55 -6.38 16.77 -2.13
CA GLY A 55 -6.74 16.67 -0.72
C GLY A 55 -5.52 16.84 0.19
N ASP A 56 -5.74 17.09 1.47
CA ASP A 56 -4.68 17.36 2.44
C ASP A 56 -3.65 16.22 2.58
N HIS A 57 -4.04 14.99 2.24
CA HIS A 57 -3.18 13.80 2.35
C HIS A 57 -3.27 12.91 1.11
N PRO A 58 -2.15 12.29 0.68
CA PRO A 58 -2.20 11.23 -0.31
C PRO A 58 -2.95 10.01 0.25
N ILE A 59 -3.51 9.21 -0.65
CA ILE A 59 -4.08 7.90 -0.32
C ILE A 59 -3.05 6.77 -0.49
N ASP A 60 -2.04 7.01 -1.32
CA ASP A 60 -0.93 6.09 -1.60
C ASP A 60 0.24 6.83 -2.24
N GLN A 61 1.33 6.11 -2.48
CA GLN A 61 2.51 6.59 -3.20
C GLN A 61 2.95 5.58 -4.26
N LEU A 62 3.52 6.07 -5.36
CA LEU A 62 4.42 5.28 -6.20
C LEU A 62 5.86 5.56 -5.79
N VAL A 63 6.69 4.53 -5.83
CA VAL A 63 8.14 4.67 -5.80
C VAL A 63 8.72 4.53 -7.20
N PHE A 64 9.95 5.00 -7.41
CA PHE A 64 10.62 4.98 -8.72
C PHE A 64 10.48 3.62 -9.42
N GLY A 65 10.17 3.65 -10.71
CA GLY A 65 10.02 2.49 -11.59
C GLY A 65 8.68 1.75 -11.48
N GLU A 66 7.84 2.04 -10.49
CA GLU A 66 6.53 1.39 -10.39
C GLU A 66 5.58 1.83 -11.51
N ALA A 67 4.87 0.84 -12.07
CA ALA A 67 3.97 1.07 -13.19
C ALA A 67 2.63 1.66 -12.75
N PHE A 68 2.10 2.58 -13.59
CA PHE A 68 0.82 3.23 -13.40
C PHE A 68 0.03 3.23 -14.72
N ASP A 69 -1.18 2.70 -14.69
CA ASP A 69 -2.08 2.64 -15.84
C ASP A 69 -2.96 3.89 -15.91
N VAL A 70 -2.63 4.81 -16.79
CA VAL A 70 -3.34 6.09 -16.96
C VAL A 70 -4.57 5.92 -17.84
N LEU A 71 -5.69 6.48 -17.42
CA LEU A 71 -6.95 6.46 -18.18
C LEU A 71 -7.46 7.87 -18.54
N ASP A 72 -7.19 8.90 -17.72
CA ASP A 72 -7.67 10.27 -17.92
C ASP A 72 -6.63 11.30 -17.51
N SER A 73 -6.83 12.56 -17.92
CA SER A 73 -5.97 13.68 -17.53
C SER A 73 -6.79 14.93 -17.27
N ARG A 74 -6.43 15.69 -16.23
CA ARG A 74 -7.07 16.97 -15.89
C ARG A 74 -6.09 17.88 -15.15
N GLY A 75 -5.91 19.09 -15.64
CA GLY A 75 -5.17 20.15 -14.91
C GLY A 75 -3.73 19.76 -14.51
N GLY A 76 -3.00 19.08 -15.40
CA GLY A 76 -1.63 18.63 -15.11
C GLY A 76 -1.55 17.35 -14.26
N ARG A 77 -2.69 16.73 -13.97
CA ARG A 77 -2.78 15.44 -13.27
C ARG A 77 -3.30 14.35 -14.16
N LEU A 78 -2.87 13.13 -13.85
CA LEU A 78 -3.27 11.91 -14.53
C LEU A 78 -4.09 11.05 -13.55
N TRP A 79 -5.23 10.53 -14.01
CA TRP A 79 -6.04 9.57 -13.28
C TRP A 79 -5.80 8.17 -13.80
N GLY A 80 -5.56 7.25 -12.89
CA GLY A 80 -5.21 5.89 -13.25
C GLY A 80 -5.12 4.98 -12.05
N ARG A 81 -4.43 3.85 -12.25
CA ARG A 81 -4.27 2.78 -11.27
C ARG A 81 -2.81 2.39 -11.11
N ALA A 82 -2.32 2.34 -9.86
CA ALA A 82 -1.06 1.70 -9.51
C ALA A 82 -1.15 0.19 -9.80
N ARG A 83 -0.19 -0.37 -10.55
CA ARG A 83 -0.25 -1.81 -10.88
C ARG A 83 0.09 -2.71 -9.71
N ARG A 84 0.86 -2.22 -8.75
CA ARG A 84 1.40 -3.06 -7.67
C ARG A 84 0.34 -3.47 -6.66
N ASP A 85 -0.56 -2.56 -6.30
CA ASP A 85 -1.59 -2.75 -5.27
C ASP A 85 -3.02 -2.47 -5.75
N GLY A 86 -3.16 -1.93 -6.95
CA GLY A 86 -4.44 -1.65 -7.57
C GLY A 86 -5.03 -0.29 -7.23
N VAL A 87 -4.37 0.54 -6.39
CA VAL A 87 -4.93 1.82 -5.95
C VAL A 87 -5.23 2.74 -7.11
N VAL A 88 -6.46 3.24 -7.16
CA VAL A 88 -6.96 4.19 -8.17
C VAL A 88 -6.91 5.60 -7.61
N GLY A 89 -6.31 6.52 -8.36
CA GLY A 89 -6.26 7.91 -7.94
C GLY A 89 -5.60 8.84 -8.96
N TRP A 90 -5.36 10.06 -8.52
CA TRP A 90 -4.76 11.15 -9.30
C TRP A 90 -3.30 11.35 -8.89
N ILE A 91 -2.43 11.45 -9.86
CA ILE A 91 -1.00 11.69 -9.68
C ILE A 91 -0.53 12.88 -10.54
N ASP A 92 0.52 13.56 -10.13
CA ASP A 92 1.14 14.63 -10.93
C ASP A 92 1.70 14.06 -12.24
N ALA A 93 1.33 14.65 -13.37
CA ALA A 93 1.81 14.21 -14.67
C ALA A 93 3.34 14.32 -14.81
N ALA A 94 3.96 15.30 -14.15
CA ALA A 94 5.42 15.48 -14.15
C ALA A 94 6.17 14.35 -13.39
N ALA A 95 5.48 13.57 -12.56
CA ALA A 95 6.08 12.44 -11.84
C ALA A 95 6.17 11.17 -12.69
N LEU A 96 5.50 11.11 -13.84
CA LEU A 96 5.42 9.91 -14.67
C LEU A 96 6.14 10.08 -16.00
N ALA A 97 6.73 8.98 -16.49
CA ALA A 97 7.25 8.86 -17.84
C ALA A 97 6.50 7.78 -18.63
N GLU A 98 6.51 7.90 -19.95
CA GLU A 98 5.84 6.99 -20.88
C GLU A 98 6.43 5.57 -20.82
N GLY A 99 5.58 4.59 -21.02
CA GLY A 99 5.93 3.18 -21.08
C GLY A 99 6.03 2.52 -19.70
N SER A 100 6.39 1.25 -19.70
CA SER A 100 6.58 0.44 -18.50
C SER A 100 7.84 -0.40 -18.70
N PRO A 101 9.03 0.14 -18.36
CA PRO A 101 10.27 -0.62 -18.45
C PRO A 101 10.19 -1.87 -17.60
N LEU A 102 10.86 -2.94 -18.05
CA LEU A 102 10.97 -4.17 -17.27
C LEU A 102 12.11 -3.99 -16.25
N PRO A 103 11.80 -3.94 -14.96
CA PRO A 103 12.83 -3.84 -13.95
C PRO A 103 13.59 -5.16 -13.83
N THR A 104 14.88 -5.06 -13.53
CA THR A 104 15.75 -6.22 -13.25
C THR A 104 16.17 -6.27 -11.78
N HIS A 105 16.08 -5.15 -11.07
CA HIS A 105 16.49 -5.02 -9.67
C HIS A 105 15.43 -4.24 -8.88
N HIS A 106 15.44 -4.41 -7.57
CA HIS A 106 14.73 -3.58 -6.61
C HIS A 106 15.70 -3.03 -5.56
N ILE A 107 15.39 -1.85 -5.03
CA ILE A 107 16.19 -1.25 -3.95
C ILE A 107 15.85 -1.98 -2.65
N GLU A 108 16.89 -2.56 -2.03
CA GLU A 108 16.79 -3.24 -0.74
C GLU A 108 17.22 -2.34 0.42
N ALA A 109 18.17 -1.43 0.21
CA ALA A 109 18.67 -0.53 1.24
C ALA A 109 17.61 0.54 1.61
N VAL A 110 17.43 0.79 2.91
CA VAL A 110 16.47 1.79 3.41
C VAL A 110 17.01 3.22 3.36
N ASP A 111 18.31 3.39 3.28
CA ASP A 111 19.06 4.65 3.25
C ASP A 111 19.61 5.01 1.85
N ALA A 112 19.26 4.24 0.82
CA ALA A 112 19.63 4.53 -0.55
C ALA A 112 18.98 5.84 -1.08
N ALA A 113 19.51 6.38 -2.17
CA ALA A 113 18.97 7.55 -2.86
C ALA A 113 17.53 7.33 -3.35
N LEU A 114 17.24 6.14 -3.89
CA LEU A 114 15.89 5.68 -4.19
C LEU A 114 15.32 4.92 -2.98
N PRO A 115 14.00 5.02 -2.74
CA PRO A 115 13.38 4.39 -1.59
C PRO A 115 13.37 2.85 -1.69
N LEU A 116 13.27 2.19 -0.54
CA LEU A 116 13.05 0.74 -0.44
C LEU A 116 11.97 0.28 -1.44
N ASN A 117 12.21 -0.82 -2.12
CA ASN A 117 11.36 -1.42 -3.17
C ASN A 117 11.19 -0.59 -4.45
N ALA A 118 11.90 0.51 -4.64
CA ALA A 118 12.00 1.15 -5.95
C ALA A 118 12.56 0.16 -6.98
N LEU A 119 12.11 0.28 -8.24
CA LEU A 119 12.41 -0.66 -9.30
C LEU A 119 13.35 -0.04 -10.31
N VAL A 120 14.47 -0.71 -10.62
CA VAL A 120 15.46 -0.22 -11.57
C VAL A 120 15.78 -1.28 -12.63
N SER A 121 16.14 -0.84 -13.83
CA SER A 121 16.44 -1.71 -14.98
C SER A 121 17.93 -2.04 -15.11
N ALA A 122 18.74 -1.58 -14.17
CA ALA A 122 20.18 -1.87 -14.08
C ALA A 122 20.60 -1.91 -12.61
N PRO A 123 21.75 -2.54 -12.27
CA PRO A 123 22.31 -2.45 -10.94
C PRO A 123 22.52 -1.00 -10.51
N ASP A 124 22.14 -0.68 -9.27
CA ASP A 124 22.31 0.61 -8.61
C ASP A 124 22.74 0.38 -7.18
N ASP A 125 23.18 1.43 -6.48
CA ASP A 125 23.61 1.33 -5.08
C ASP A 125 22.43 0.89 -4.19
N GLY A 126 22.66 -0.14 -3.41
CA GLY A 126 21.61 -0.75 -2.57
C GLY A 126 20.57 -1.57 -3.33
N ALA A 127 20.78 -1.86 -4.62
CA ALA A 127 19.86 -2.67 -5.43
C ALA A 127 20.23 -4.16 -5.39
N THR A 128 19.20 -5.00 -5.32
CA THR A 128 19.26 -6.46 -5.39
C THR A 128 18.48 -6.97 -6.59
N HIS A 129 18.94 -8.03 -7.24
CA HIS A 129 18.27 -8.61 -8.40
C HIS A 129 16.87 -9.12 -8.04
N ILE A 130 15.86 -8.82 -8.90
CA ILE A 130 14.50 -9.34 -8.72
C ILE A 130 14.54 -10.87 -8.73
N GLY A 131 13.90 -11.47 -7.71
CA GLY A 131 13.94 -12.91 -7.44
C GLY A 131 14.85 -13.27 -6.25
N VAL A 132 15.67 -12.32 -5.80
CA VAL A 132 16.37 -12.40 -4.50
C VAL A 132 15.64 -11.48 -3.55
N PHE A 133 15.00 -12.04 -2.53
CA PHE A 133 14.14 -11.32 -1.59
C PHE A 133 14.55 -11.62 -0.15
N ALA A 134 14.15 -10.73 0.77
CA ALA A 134 14.32 -10.95 2.20
C ALA A 134 13.43 -12.11 2.69
N ASP A 135 13.88 -12.84 3.69
CA ASP A 135 13.15 -13.99 4.26
C ASP A 135 12.23 -13.60 5.43
N ASP A 136 12.45 -12.44 6.05
CA ASP A 136 11.73 -12.00 7.26
C ASP A 136 11.18 -10.56 7.10
N ALA A 137 9.87 -10.45 6.89
CA ALA A 137 9.18 -9.16 6.76
C ALA A 137 9.30 -8.30 8.04
N VAL A 138 9.36 -8.91 9.23
CA VAL A 138 9.54 -8.18 10.49
C VAL A 138 10.92 -7.57 10.56
N ALA A 139 11.97 -8.32 10.14
CA ALA A 139 13.32 -7.78 10.08
C ALA A 139 13.43 -6.60 9.10
N VAL A 140 12.75 -6.66 7.96
CA VAL A 140 12.65 -5.53 7.02
C VAL A 140 11.96 -4.33 7.69
N ALA A 141 10.79 -4.54 8.31
CA ALA A 141 10.05 -3.48 8.99
C ALA A 141 10.84 -2.86 10.16
N GLN A 142 11.64 -3.64 10.90
CA GLN A 142 12.51 -3.14 11.96
C GLN A 142 13.56 -2.13 11.46
N ARG A 143 13.99 -2.24 10.19
CA ARG A 143 14.91 -1.27 9.57
C ARG A 143 14.29 0.11 9.37
N LEU A 144 12.93 0.21 9.44
CA LEU A 144 12.19 1.46 9.35
C LEU A 144 11.85 2.05 10.74
N LEU A 145 12.33 1.48 11.85
CA LEU A 145 12.10 2.03 13.19
C LEU A 145 12.53 3.50 13.25
N GLY A 146 11.65 4.36 13.80
CA GLY A 146 11.84 5.80 13.87
C GLY A 146 11.47 6.57 12.60
N ALA A 147 11.15 5.89 11.48
CA ALA A 147 10.62 6.57 10.30
C ALA A 147 9.33 7.34 10.63
N PRO A 148 9.14 8.57 10.12
CA PRO A 148 7.99 9.39 10.47
C PRO A 148 6.66 8.71 10.05
N HIS A 149 5.63 8.81 10.90
CA HIS A 149 4.29 8.47 10.48
C HIS A 149 3.76 9.52 9.48
N ARG A 150 3.32 9.05 8.31
CA ARG A 150 2.72 9.90 7.27
C ARG A 150 1.54 9.16 6.64
N LEU A 151 0.35 9.72 6.77
CA LEU A 151 -0.83 9.17 6.10
C LEU A 151 -0.60 9.07 4.58
N GLY A 152 -0.98 7.94 3.98
CA GLY A 152 -0.75 7.66 2.57
C GLY A 152 0.69 7.31 2.23
N GLY A 153 1.63 7.42 3.17
CA GLY A 153 3.04 7.13 2.95
C GLY A 153 3.36 5.64 2.95
N ARG A 154 4.37 5.24 2.17
CA ARG A 154 4.91 3.87 2.16
C ARG A 154 6.40 3.84 1.84
N THR A 155 7.16 4.77 2.42
CA THR A 155 8.61 4.85 2.22
C THR A 155 9.33 5.10 3.54
N PRO A 156 10.66 4.89 3.63
CA PRO A 156 11.44 5.26 4.82
C PRO A 156 11.39 6.75 5.17
N ARG A 157 11.00 7.63 4.20
CA ARG A 157 10.84 9.07 4.41
C ARG A 157 9.51 9.45 5.05
N GLY A 158 8.61 8.51 5.21
CA GLY A 158 7.31 8.60 5.85
C GLY A 158 6.40 7.47 5.41
N THR A 159 5.81 6.77 6.38
CA THR A 159 4.95 5.62 6.14
C THR A 159 3.76 5.65 7.07
N ASP A 160 2.61 5.14 6.62
CA ASP A 160 1.53 4.77 7.53
C ASP A 160 1.57 3.29 7.88
N CYS A 161 0.63 2.84 8.68
CA CYS A 161 0.55 1.49 9.18
C CYS A 161 0.50 0.44 8.04
N CYS A 162 -0.37 0.65 7.06
CA CYS A 162 -0.53 -0.27 5.93
C CYS A 162 0.66 -0.19 4.95
N GLY A 163 1.22 1.01 4.77
CA GLY A 163 2.42 1.21 3.94
C GLY A 163 3.65 0.51 4.50
N LEU A 164 3.83 0.50 5.84
CA LEU A 164 4.88 -0.27 6.50
C LEU A 164 4.75 -1.77 6.19
N VAL A 165 3.54 -2.32 6.34
CA VAL A 165 3.25 -3.74 6.03
C VAL A 165 3.51 -4.02 4.55
N GLN A 166 3.04 -3.16 3.63
CA GLN A 166 3.30 -3.31 2.20
C GLN A 166 4.79 -3.37 1.90
N GLN A 167 5.58 -2.42 2.41
CA GLN A 167 7.01 -2.36 2.13
C GLN A 167 7.75 -3.59 2.66
N ALA A 168 7.39 -4.06 3.84
CA ALA A 168 7.97 -5.28 4.42
C ALA A 168 7.65 -6.52 3.57
N LEU A 169 6.40 -6.68 3.14
CA LEU A 169 5.98 -7.82 2.33
C LEU A 169 6.54 -7.74 0.90
N TYR A 170 6.61 -6.57 0.29
CA TYR A 170 7.22 -6.39 -1.04
C TYR A 170 8.70 -6.74 -1.05
N ALA A 171 9.44 -6.35 0.00
CA ALA A 171 10.85 -6.74 0.14
C ALA A 171 11.04 -8.26 0.28
N CYS A 172 10.01 -8.98 0.75
CA CYS A 172 9.96 -10.44 0.78
C CYS A 172 9.35 -11.06 -0.50
N GLY A 173 9.18 -10.30 -1.58
CA GLY A 173 8.59 -10.78 -2.84
C GLY A 173 7.10 -11.10 -2.76
N ARG A 174 6.39 -10.62 -1.74
CA ARG A 174 4.97 -10.93 -1.49
C ARG A 174 4.09 -9.73 -1.82
N ALA A 175 2.97 -9.99 -2.49
CA ALA A 175 1.96 -8.95 -2.73
C ALA A 175 1.28 -8.53 -1.42
N ALA A 176 0.96 -7.24 -1.31
CA ALA A 176 0.22 -6.69 -0.20
C ALA A 176 -0.71 -5.56 -0.66
N PRO A 177 -2.00 -5.61 -0.33
CA PRO A 177 -2.94 -4.55 -0.63
C PRO A 177 -2.68 -3.31 0.23
N ARG A 178 -3.20 -2.17 -0.22
CA ARG A 178 -2.95 -0.86 0.41
C ARG A 178 -3.74 -0.63 1.69
N TYR A 179 -4.92 -1.19 1.82
CA TYR A 179 -5.88 -0.83 2.88
C TYR A 179 -5.96 -1.91 3.96
N ALA A 180 -6.20 -1.49 5.22
CA ALA A 180 -6.23 -2.40 6.37
C ALA A 180 -7.29 -3.49 6.26
N ASP A 181 -8.49 -3.16 5.76
CA ASP A 181 -9.55 -4.14 5.51
C ASP A 181 -9.14 -5.21 4.49
N GLN A 182 -8.46 -4.80 3.43
CA GLN A 182 -7.92 -5.74 2.44
C GLN A 182 -6.76 -6.57 3.01
N GLN A 183 -5.92 -5.97 3.86
CA GLN A 183 -4.85 -6.69 4.55
C GLN A 183 -5.40 -7.71 5.54
N ALA A 184 -6.55 -7.45 6.16
CA ALA A 184 -7.23 -8.39 7.05
C ALA A 184 -7.76 -9.65 6.34
N GLU A 185 -7.78 -9.67 5.00
CA GLU A 185 -8.16 -10.84 4.21
C GLU A 185 -6.94 -11.70 3.78
N LEU A 186 -5.71 -11.27 4.09
CA LEU A 186 -4.51 -12.04 3.76
C LEU A 186 -4.37 -13.29 4.65
N GLY A 187 -3.72 -14.32 4.12
CA GLY A 187 -3.35 -15.53 4.87
C GLY A 187 -4.53 -16.22 5.54
N VAL A 188 -4.29 -16.80 6.72
CA VAL A 188 -5.31 -17.50 7.51
C VAL A 188 -5.52 -16.82 8.87
N ALA A 189 -6.79 -16.80 9.34
CA ALA A 189 -7.09 -16.24 10.64
C ALA A 189 -6.57 -17.16 11.76
N VAL A 190 -5.97 -16.56 12.80
CA VAL A 190 -5.54 -17.26 14.00
C VAL A 190 -6.04 -16.51 15.24
N PRO A 191 -6.27 -17.22 16.39
CA PRO A 191 -6.62 -16.55 17.64
C PRO A 191 -5.53 -15.57 18.08
N VAL A 192 -5.91 -14.44 18.68
CA VAL A 192 -4.94 -13.44 19.20
C VAL A 192 -3.95 -14.07 20.20
N ALA A 193 -4.39 -15.02 21.01
CA ALA A 193 -3.53 -15.73 21.97
C ALA A 193 -2.48 -16.64 21.32
N GLU A 194 -2.60 -16.92 20.02
CA GLU A 194 -1.66 -17.74 19.24
C GLU A 194 -0.78 -16.89 18.31
N ALA A 195 -0.84 -15.56 18.49
CA ALA A 195 -0.05 -14.64 17.68
C ALA A 195 1.45 -14.90 17.85
N GLN A 196 2.19 -14.87 16.76
CA GLN A 196 3.63 -15.12 16.75
C GLN A 196 4.32 -14.14 15.78
N ARG A 197 5.66 -14.13 15.85
CA ARG A 197 6.47 -13.33 14.92
C ARG A 197 6.07 -13.56 13.48
N GLY A 198 5.88 -12.45 12.74
CA GLY A 198 5.54 -12.46 11.32
C GLY A 198 4.05 -12.46 11.04
N ASP A 199 3.20 -12.75 12.02
CA ASP A 199 1.76 -12.60 11.85
C ASP A 199 1.40 -11.12 11.64
N LEU A 200 0.43 -10.87 10.79
CA LEU A 200 -0.17 -9.55 10.60
C LEU A 200 -1.27 -9.34 11.62
N ILE A 201 -1.25 -8.22 12.33
CA ILE A 201 -2.35 -7.79 13.19
C ILE A 201 -3.08 -6.62 12.54
N VAL A 202 -4.41 -6.67 12.53
CA VAL A 202 -5.26 -5.60 11.99
C VAL A 202 -6.39 -5.29 12.95
N TRP A 203 -6.55 -4.01 13.31
CA TRP A 203 -7.71 -3.48 14.01
C TRP A 203 -8.65 -2.88 12.97
N LEU A 204 -9.83 -3.48 12.81
CA LEU A 204 -10.82 -3.09 11.81
C LEU A 204 -11.89 -2.19 12.40
N LYS A 205 -12.21 -1.14 11.67
CA LYS A 205 -13.40 -0.31 11.89
C LYS A 205 -14.11 -0.10 10.54
N PRO A 206 -14.98 -1.04 10.13
CA PRO A 206 -15.58 -1.08 8.79
C PRO A 206 -16.32 0.19 8.38
N ASP A 207 -16.80 0.97 9.35
CA ASP A 207 -17.61 2.17 9.12
C ASP A 207 -16.76 3.44 8.81
N LEU A 208 -15.42 3.34 8.92
CA LEU A 208 -14.50 4.44 8.65
C LEU A 208 -13.89 4.35 7.25
N ALA A 209 -14.60 4.80 6.23
CA ALA A 209 -14.03 4.99 4.90
C ALA A 209 -13.37 6.38 4.79
N PRO A 210 -12.20 6.51 4.11
CA PRO A 210 -11.36 5.48 3.49
C PRO A 210 -10.40 4.76 4.47
N TRP A 211 -10.29 5.23 5.70
CA TRP A 211 -9.39 4.73 6.73
C TRP A 211 -10.15 3.80 7.67
N ASN A 212 -10.25 2.54 7.28
CA ASN A 212 -11.11 1.57 7.96
C ASN A 212 -10.35 0.64 8.92
N GLY A 213 -9.17 1.00 9.35
CA GLY A 213 -8.43 0.20 10.30
C GLY A 213 -6.99 0.64 10.51
N HIS A 214 -6.29 -0.17 11.28
CA HIS A 214 -4.88 -0.01 11.57
C HIS A 214 -4.18 -1.37 11.44
N SER A 215 -2.95 -1.39 10.94
CA SER A 215 -2.19 -2.61 10.69
C SER A 215 -0.82 -2.58 11.36
N GLY A 216 -0.29 -3.77 11.66
CA GLY A 216 1.08 -3.95 12.14
C GLY A 216 1.56 -5.37 11.92
N LEU A 217 2.82 -5.62 12.20
CA LEU A 217 3.43 -6.94 12.20
C LEU A 217 3.74 -7.35 13.64
N MET A 218 3.39 -8.58 14.01
CA MET A 218 3.77 -9.12 15.31
C MET A 218 5.28 -9.32 15.36
N LEU A 219 5.94 -8.68 16.31
CA LEU A 219 7.37 -8.89 16.58
C LEU A 219 7.60 -10.22 17.30
N ASP A 220 6.69 -10.52 18.22
CA ASP A 220 6.57 -11.76 18.99
C ASP A 220 5.09 -11.88 19.46
N GLY A 221 4.79 -12.73 20.47
CA GLY A 221 3.43 -12.88 21.00
C GLY A 221 2.89 -11.65 21.75
N ASP A 222 3.76 -10.76 22.21
CA ASP A 222 3.42 -9.68 23.14
C ASP A 222 3.71 -8.26 22.60
N HIS A 223 4.34 -8.14 21.42
CA HIS A 223 4.74 -6.85 20.83
C HIS A 223 4.34 -6.73 19.38
N VAL A 224 3.90 -5.53 18.99
CA VAL A 224 3.58 -5.14 17.62
C VAL A 224 4.58 -4.09 17.11
N LEU A 225 5.01 -4.27 15.86
CA LEU A 225 5.77 -3.30 15.09
C LEU A 225 4.82 -2.60 14.11
N HIS A 226 4.62 -1.30 14.26
CA HIS A 226 3.69 -0.54 13.44
C HIS A 226 4.08 0.93 13.26
N ALA A 227 3.57 1.58 12.21
CA ALA A 227 3.63 3.03 12.06
C ALA A 227 2.35 3.64 12.63
N THR A 228 2.46 4.49 13.65
CA THR A 228 1.29 5.02 14.34
C THR A 228 1.32 6.54 14.52
N GLY A 229 0.21 7.20 14.24
CA GLY A 229 0.03 8.64 14.50
C GLY A 229 0.12 8.99 15.98
N HIS A 230 -0.15 8.05 16.89
CA HIS A 230 -0.01 8.25 18.33
C HIS A 230 1.43 8.58 18.75
N HIS A 231 2.38 7.85 18.19
CA HIS A 231 3.81 8.08 18.41
C HIS A 231 4.47 8.95 17.34
N GLY A 232 3.77 9.23 16.25
CA GLY A 232 4.30 10.01 15.11
C GLY A 232 5.38 9.27 14.30
N ALA A 233 5.57 7.97 14.53
CA ALA A 233 6.67 7.20 13.96
C ALA A 233 6.36 5.71 13.86
N VAL A 234 7.27 4.96 13.22
CA VAL A 234 7.36 3.50 13.30
C VAL A 234 7.96 3.13 14.66
N VAL A 235 7.23 2.34 15.44
CA VAL A 235 7.61 1.92 16.79
C VAL A 235 7.34 0.45 17.03
N ILE A 236 7.97 -0.09 18.08
CA ILE A 236 7.57 -1.35 18.72
C ILE A 236 6.78 -0.96 19.98
N GLU A 237 5.61 -1.53 20.15
CA GLU A 237 4.71 -1.27 21.27
C GLU A 237 4.23 -2.58 21.88
N ALA A 238 3.98 -2.61 23.20
CA ALA A 238 3.34 -3.76 23.82
C ALA A 238 1.94 -3.97 23.24
N LEU A 239 1.64 -5.20 22.85
CA LEU A 239 0.34 -5.57 22.25
C LEU A 239 -0.84 -5.19 23.15
N ALA A 240 -0.67 -5.34 24.47
CA ALA A 240 -1.70 -4.99 25.46
C ALA A 240 -2.03 -3.47 25.42
N GLU A 241 -1.01 -2.60 25.29
CA GLU A 241 -1.19 -1.16 25.21
C GLU A 241 -1.83 -0.74 23.88
N ALA A 242 -1.35 -1.30 22.76
CA ALA A 242 -1.95 -1.07 21.46
C ALA A 242 -3.43 -1.51 21.42
N ASN A 243 -3.76 -2.70 21.93
CA ASN A 243 -5.14 -3.17 22.01
C ASN A 243 -6.01 -2.28 22.90
N ALA A 244 -5.52 -1.88 24.08
CA ALA A 244 -6.27 -1.01 24.97
C ALA A 244 -6.59 0.34 24.32
N ARG A 245 -5.63 0.91 23.57
CA ARG A 245 -5.81 2.17 22.87
C ARG A 245 -6.83 2.04 21.73
N HIS A 246 -6.68 1.06 20.85
CA HIS A 246 -7.58 0.89 19.70
C HIS A 246 -9.02 0.52 20.14
N ARG A 247 -9.19 -0.28 21.18
CA ARG A 247 -10.51 -0.55 21.77
C ARG A 247 -11.09 0.65 22.50
N GLY A 248 -10.28 1.35 23.28
CA GLY A 248 -10.71 2.47 24.11
C GLY A 248 -11.03 3.74 23.32
N ILE A 249 -10.26 4.03 22.28
CA ILE A 249 -10.36 5.27 21.49
C ILE A 249 -11.14 5.03 20.20
N ASP A 250 -10.74 4.01 19.44
CA ASP A 250 -11.22 3.78 18.08
C ASP A 250 -12.32 2.73 18.02
N GLY A 251 -12.55 1.96 19.11
CA GLY A 251 -13.53 0.88 19.17
C GLY A 251 -13.21 -0.30 18.23
N MET A 252 -11.94 -0.46 17.85
CA MET A 252 -11.49 -1.50 16.93
C MET A 252 -11.08 -2.78 17.64
N ASP A 253 -11.53 -3.91 17.14
CA ASP A 253 -11.09 -5.23 17.59
C ASP A 253 -10.00 -5.79 16.67
N PRO A 254 -8.94 -6.43 17.23
CA PRO A 254 -7.87 -6.99 16.44
C PRO A 254 -8.25 -8.33 15.79
N VAL A 255 -7.78 -8.52 14.57
CA VAL A 255 -7.69 -9.82 13.92
C VAL A 255 -6.23 -10.15 13.65
N ILE A 256 -5.84 -11.42 13.79
CA ILE A 256 -4.50 -11.89 13.46
C ILE A 256 -4.58 -12.71 12.18
N ARG A 257 -3.64 -12.47 11.28
CA ARG A 257 -3.53 -13.18 10.00
C ARG A 257 -2.14 -13.78 9.87
N ARG A 258 -2.06 -15.09 9.81
CA ARG A 258 -0.80 -15.81 9.51
C ARG A 258 -0.61 -15.87 8.01
N LEU A 259 0.50 -15.30 7.59
CA LEU A 259 0.81 -15.09 6.18
C LEU A 259 1.53 -16.30 5.56
#